data_4db573527dd0fbeefbd68a19325c818d
#
_entry.id   4db573527dd0fbeefbd68a19325c818d
#
_cell.length_a   1.000
_cell.length_b   1.000
_cell.length_c   1.000
_cell.angle_alpha   90.00
_cell.angle_beta   90.00
_cell.angle_gamma   90.00
#
_symmetry.space_group_name_H-M   'P 1'
#
loop_
_entity.id
_entity.type
_entity.pdbx_description
1 polymer ?
#
loop_
_entity_poly.entity_id
_entity_poly.type
_entity_poly.pdbx_seq_one_letter_code
_entity_poly.pdbx_strand_id
1 'polypeptide(L)'
;MITRYTRPEMANIWSDENRYRCWLEVEILACEAWAELGEIPKVDVQKIRDNASFSVERILEIEEETRHDVVAFTRAVSETLGEERKWVHYGLTSTDVVDTAYGYQLKQANDILRKDLRRFLDIIQQKALEHKYTVCMGRTHGVHAEPTTFGLKLALWYSEMKRNIERFERAAQGVEAGKISGAVGTFANIPTSVEAYVCGKLQIRPQEISTQILSRDLHADYISTIALIATSIEKFATEIRGLQKSETREVEEYFAKGQKGSSAMPHKRNPIGSENMAGLSRVIRGHMVTAYENVNLWHERDISHSSAERIIIPDSTILLNYMLNRFGNIVKNLTVFPDRMLKNMDATFGLIYSQRVLLKLIDKGLSREEAYDLVQPCTALAWDEQRSFREIIENHEEIMSHLSAEELNDAFDYHYHIRQVDEIFHRVGLD
;
A
#
# COMPACT_ATOMS: atom_id res chain seq x y z
N MET A 1 0.54 -18.06 -3.34
CA MET A 1 1.68 -17.17 -3.76
C MET A 1 2.99 -17.93 -3.78
N ILE A 2 3.96 -17.53 -4.63
CA ILE A 2 5.29 -18.17 -4.70
C ILE A 2 6.15 -17.77 -3.51
N THR A 3 7.04 -18.68 -3.06
CA THR A 3 7.89 -18.49 -1.88
C THR A 3 8.74 -17.21 -1.94
N ARG A 4 9.21 -16.82 -3.14
CA ARG A 4 10.04 -15.60 -3.33
C ARG A 4 9.40 -14.31 -2.82
N TYR A 5 8.07 -14.20 -2.85
CA TYR A 5 7.32 -13.00 -2.47
C TYR A 5 6.49 -13.19 -1.20
N THR A 6 6.71 -14.31 -0.50
CA THR A 6 5.96 -14.68 0.70
C THR A 6 6.86 -14.53 1.93
N ARG A 7 6.48 -13.66 2.86
CA ARG A 7 7.16 -13.53 4.15
C ARG A 7 6.54 -14.50 5.16
N PRO A 8 7.33 -15.10 6.06
CA PRO A 8 6.87 -16.18 6.95
C PRO A 8 5.65 -15.78 7.81
N GLU A 9 5.63 -14.56 8.33
CA GLU A 9 4.55 -14.08 9.19
C GLU A 9 3.20 -14.05 8.47
N MET A 10 3.16 -13.64 7.21
CA MET A 10 1.93 -13.61 6.41
C MET A 10 1.58 -14.99 5.85
N ALA A 11 2.59 -15.82 5.53
CA ALA A 11 2.40 -17.20 5.13
C ALA A 11 1.65 -18.02 6.21
N ASN A 12 2.01 -17.80 7.48
CA ASN A 12 1.37 -18.49 8.60
C ASN A 12 -0.12 -18.15 8.71
N ILE A 13 -0.51 -16.89 8.43
CA ILE A 13 -1.93 -16.50 8.47
C ILE A 13 -2.75 -17.29 7.44
N TRP A 14 -2.20 -17.53 6.25
CA TRP A 14 -2.89 -18.19 5.14
C TRP A 14 -2.59 -19.68 5.01
N SER A 15 -1.95 -20.29 6.03
CA SER A 15 -1.75 -21.73 6.09
C SER A 15 -3.07 -22.46 6.37
N ASP A 16 -3.18 -23.69 5.89
CA ASP A 16 -4.33 -24.57 6.19
C ASP A 16 -4.48 -24.79 7.69
N GLU A 17 -3.37 -24.95 8.41
CA GLU A 17 -3.35 -25.08 9.86
C GLU A 17 -4.03 -23.87 10.54
N ASN A 18 -3.69 -22.64 10.16
CA ASN A 18 -4.32 -21.45 10.76
C ASN A 18 -5.77 -21.30 10.32
N ARG A 19 -6.10 -21.64 9.06
CA ARG A 19 -7.48 -21.63 8.56
C ARG A 19 -8.38 -22.52 9.42
N TYR A 20 -8.02 -23.78 9.62
CA TYR A 20 -8.82 -24.71 10.41
C TYR A 20 -8.79 -24.38 11.90
N ARG A 21 -7.73 -23.78 12.41
CA ARG A 21 -7.70 -23.24 13.78
C ARG A 21 -8.71 -22.11 13.96
N CYS A 22 -8.84 -21.23 12.99
CA CYS A 22 -9.86 -20.17 13.03
C CYS A 22 -11.28 -20.75 12.94
N TRP A 23 -11.48 -21.79 12.12
CA TRP A 23 -12.77 -22.50 12.06
C TRP A 23 -13.11 -23.14 13.41
N LEU A 24 -12.16 -23.84 14.02
CA LEU A 24 -12.34 -24.48 15.33
C LEU A 24 -12.69 -23.46 16.41
N GLU A 25 -12.02 -22.31 16.42
CA GLU A 25 -12.32 -21.25 17.39
C GLU A 25 -13.75 -20.71 17.22
N VAL A 26 -14.23 -20.52 15.99
CA VAL A 26 -15.63 -20.12 15.74
C VAL A 26 -16.63 -21.18 16.27
N GLU A 27 -16.38 -22.46 16.01
CA GLU A 27 -17.23 -23.56 16.49
C GLU A 27 -17.28 -23.61 18.02
N ILE A 28 -16.14 -23.49 18.68
CA ILE A 28 -16.06 -23.51 20.15
C ILE A 28 -16.76 -22.29 20.75
N LEU A 29 -16.53 -21.10 20.21
CA LEU A 29 -17.16 -19.87 20.68
C LEU A 29 -18.68 -19.88 20.47
N ALA A 30 -19.17 -20.52 19.39
CA ALA A 30 -20.59 -20.72 19.17
C ALA A 30 -21.20 -21.66 20.27
N CYS A 31 -20.51 -22.76 20.60
CA CYS A 31 -20.92 -23.62 21.71
C CYS A 31 -20.92 -22.90 23.06
N GLU A 32 -19.93 -22.04 23.31
CA GLU A 32 -19.89 -21.19 24.51
C GLU A 32 -21.08 -20.25 24.58
N ALA A 33 -21.42 -19.58 23.46
CA ALA A 33 -22.57 -18.70 23.38
C ALA A 33 -23.89 -19.44 23.66
N TRP A 34 -24.06 -20.63 23.14
CA TRP A 34 -25.21 -21.47 23.41
C TRP A 34 -25.27 -21.91 24.89
N ALA A 35 -24.12 -22.15 25.54
CA ALA A 35 -24.09 -22.45 26.98
C ALA A 35 -24.47 -21.26 27.84
N GLU A 36 -24.11 -20.03 27.45
CA GLU A 36 -24.56 -18.82 28.16
C GLU A 36 -26.11 -18.62 28.04
N LEU A 37 -26.71 -19.14 26.96
CA LEU A 37 -28.17 -19.17 26.80
C LEU A 37 -28.85 -20.34 27.54
N GLY A 38 -28.06 -21.28 28.11
CA GLY A 38 -28.56 -22.45 28.82
C GLY A 38 -28.98 -23.63 27.94
N GLU A 39 -28.75 -23.57 26.63
CA GLU A 39 -29.10 -24.64 25.68
C GLU A 39 -28.06 -25.78 25.66
N ILE A 40 -26.79 -25.47 25.84
CA ILE A 40 -25.70 -26.45 25.92
C ILE A 40 -25.17 -26.52 27.37
N PRO A 41 -25.00 -27.71 27.95
CA PRO A 41 -24.41 -27.82 29.27
C PRO A 41 -22.99 -27.26 29.33
N LYS A 42 -22.68 -26.39 30.29
CA LYS A 42 -21.35 -25.79 30.45
C LYS A 42 -20.23 -26.84 30.57
N VAL A 43 -20.52 -28.00 31.17
CA VAL A 43 -19.57 -29.10 31.29
C VAL A 43 -19.21 -29.69 29.92
N ASP A 44 -20.15 -29.75 28.98
CA ASP A 44 -19.88 -30.26 27.64
C ASP A 44 -19.07 -29.24 26.83
N VAL A 45 -19.36 -27.93 26.96
CA VAL A 45 -18.56 -26.91 26.35
C VAL A 45 -17.11 -26.87 26.85
N GLN A 46 -16.91 -27.06 28.16
CA GLN A 46 -15.56 -27.19 28.72
C GLN A 46 -14.81 -28.39 28.14
N LYS A 47 -15.47 -29.54 27.97
CA LYS A 47 -14.84 -30.70 27.31
C LYS A 47 -14.49 -30.42 25.85
N ILE A 48 -15.37 -29.73 25.11
CA ILE A 48 -15.09 -29.31 23.73
C ILE A 48 -13.87 -28.37 23.70
N ARG A 49 -13.81 -27.37 24.55
CA ARG A 49 -12.68 -26.41 24.63
C ARG A 49 -11.37 -27.13 24.94
N ASP A 50 -11.38 -28.12 25.84
CA ASP A 50 -10.17 -28.77 26.29
C ASP A 50 -9.67 -29.89 25.33
N ASN A 51 -10.56 -30.54 24.58
CA ASN A 51 -10.24 -31.73 23.80
C ASN A 51 -10.40 -31.59 22.29
N ALA A 52 -11.21 -30.62 21.81
CA ALA A 52 -11.43 -30.45 20.38
C ALA A 52 -10.11 -30.11 19.67
N SER A 53 -9.77 -30.92 18.70
CA SER A 53 -8.56 -30.76 17.88
C SER A 53 -8.81 -31.28 16.47
N PHE A 54 -7.86 -31.03 15.57
CA PHE A 54 -7.90 -31.51 14.19
C PHE A 54 -6.51 -31.88 13.68
N SER A 55 -6.46 -32.61 12.59
CA SER A 55 -5.30 -32.78 11.74
C SER A 55 -5.69 -32.37 10.32
N VAL A 56 -4.85 -31.59 9.66
CA VAL A 56 -5.09 -31.16 8.27
C VAL A 56 -5.18 -32.39 7.36
N GLU A 57 -4.29 -33.34 7.53
CA GLU A 57 -4.25 -34.59 6.76
C GLU A 57 -5.58 -35.34 6.91
N ARG A 58 -6.08 -35.48 8.18
CA ARG A 58 -7.32 -36.20 8.44
C ARG A 58 -8.54 -35.50 7.83
N ILE A 59 -8.57 -34.16 7.85
CA ILE A 59 -9.62 -33.36 7.18
C ILE A 59 -9.62 -33.68 5.69
N LEU A 60 -8.45 -33.62 5.03
CA LEU A 60 -8.32 -33.86 3.59
C LEU A 60 -8.75 -35.30 3.22
N GLU A 61 -8.39 -36.34 4.03
CA GLU A 61 -8.85 -37.71 3.84
C GLU A 61 -10.38 -37.80 3.86
N ILE A 62 -11.04 -37.17 4.86
CA ILE A 62 -12.50 -37.18 4.97
C ILE A 62 -13.15 -36.40 3.84
N GLU A 63 -12.50 -35.30 3.37
CA GLU A 63 -13.01 -34.50 2.26
C GLU A 63 -13.00 -35.26 0.94
N GLU A 64 -12.07 -36.17 0.71
CA GLU A 64 -12.08 -37.05 -0.48
C GLU A 64 -13.37 -37.89 -0.58
N GLU A 65 -13.94 -38.26 0.55
CA GLU A 65 -15.20 -39.01 0.63
C GLU A 65 -16.42 -38.10 0.58
N THR A 66 -16.41 -37.03 1.40
CA THR A 66 -17.59 -36.19 1.62
C THR A 66 -17.77 -35.13 0.51
N ARG A 67 -16.72 -34.80 -0.21
CA ARG A 67 -16.68 -33.71 -1.21
C ARG A 67 -17.16 -32.37 -0.68
N HIS A 68 -16.96 -32.14 0.64
CA HIS A 68 -17.40 -30.94 1.33
C HIS A 68 -16.44 -30.62 2.49
N ASP A 69 -15.73 -29.52 2.38
CA ASP A 69 -14.66 -29.10 3.30
C ASP A 69 -15.14 -28.91 4.76
N VAL A 70 -16.26 -28.19 4.98
CA VAL A 70 -16.76 -27.94 6.35
C VAL A 70 -17.30 -29.24 6.99
N VAL A 71 -17.97 -30.11 6.21
CA VAL A 71 -18.40 -31.40 6.71
C VAL A 71 -17.21 -32.29 7.09
N ALA A 72 -16.15 -32.29 6.29
CA ALA A 72 -14.92 -33.00 6.58
C ALA A 72 -14.27 -32.49 7.87
N PHE A 73 -14.18 -31.17 8.01
CA PHE A 73 -13.64 -30.52 9.21
C PHE A 73 -14.45 -30.88 10.46
N THR A 74 -15.77 -30.72 10.46
CA THR A 74 -16.61 -31.03 11.64
C THR A 74 -16.55 -32.50 12.01
N ARG A 75 -16.46 -33.43 11.03
CA ARG A 75 -16.23 -34.84 11.29
C ARG A 75 -14.89 -35.12 11.95
N ALA A 76 -13.80 -34.54 11.41
CA ALA A 76 -12.47 -34.69 11.98
C ALA A 76 -12.41 -34.18 13.43
N VAL A 77 -13.01 -33.03 13.72
CA VAL A 77 -13.12 -32.52 15.10
C VAL A 77 -13.94 -33.47 15.99
N SER A 78 -15.06 -33.96 15.47
CA SER A 78 -15.93 -34.90 16.22
C SER A 78 -15.24 -36.20 16.59
N GLU A 79 -14.26 -36.69 15.82
CA GLU A 79 -13.46 -37.87 16.13
C GLU A 79 -12.60 -37.68 17.40
N THR A 80 -12.31 -36.45 17.82
CA THR A 80 -11.51 -36.16 19.02
C THR A 80 -12.34 -35.98 20.29
N LEU A 81 -13.67 -36.04 20.18
CA LEU A 81 -14.63 -35.76 21.24
C LEU A 81 -15.45 -36.99 21.63
N GLY A 82 -16.02 -36.95 22.84
CA GLY A 82 -16.96 -37.95 23.36
C GLY A 82 -18.42 -37.64 22.94
N GLU A 83 -19.35 -37.78 23.90
CA GLU A 83 -20.78 -37.54 23.68
C GLU A 83 -21.11 -36.07 23.37
N GLU A 84 -20.24 -35.14 23.79
CA GLU A 84 -20.32 -33.70 23.56
C GLU A 84 -20.15 -33.32 22.08
N ARG A 85 -19.62 -34.19 21.23
CA ARG A 85 -19.48 -34.00 19.77
C ARG A 85 -20.77 -33.61 19.06
N LYS A 86 -21.95 -33.94 19.62
CA LYS A 86 -23.26 -33.58 19.08
C LYS A 86 -23.53 -32.08 19.02
N TRP A 87 -22.73 -31.32 19.76
CA TRP A 87 -22.84 -29.85 19.83
C TRP A 87 -21.97 -29.12 18.78
N VAL A 88 -21.03 -29.85 18.16
CA VAL A 88 -20.24 -29.28 17.06
C VAL A 88 -21.17 -28.92 15.91
N HIS A 89 -21.06 -27.71 15.41
CA HIS A 89 -21.90 -27.13 14.30
C HIS A 89 -23.40 -26.99 14.66
N TYR A 90 -23.74 -26.90 15.94
CA TYR A 90 -25.13 -26.83 16.38
C TYR A 90 -25.77 -25.50 15.97
N GLY A 91 -26.80 -25.57 15.11
CA GLY A 91 -27.54 -24.44 14.58
C GLY A 91 -26.83 -23.64 13.46
N LEU A 92 -25.58 -23.93 13.17
CA LEU A 92 -24.77 -23.24 12.19
C LEU A 92 -25.01 -23.72 10.75
N THR A 93 -24.76 -22.86 9.78
CA THR A 93 -24.48 -23.27 8.40
C THR A 93 -22.99 -23.12 8.11
N SER A 94 -22.49 -23.80 7.08
CA SER A 94 -21.04 -23.81 6.74
C SER A 94 -20.42 -22.40 6.69
N THR A 95 -21.12 -21.43 6.13
CA THR A 95 -20.59 -20.07 5.97
C THR A 95 -20.70 -19.21 7.24
N ASP A 96 -21.46 -19.62 8.25
CA ASP A 96 -21.37 -19.03 9.59
C ASP A 96 -19.96 -19.25 10.16
N VAL A 97 -19.35 -20.40 9.89
CA VAL A 97 -17.97 -20.71 10.27
C VAL A 97 -16.97 -20.10 9.31
N VAL A 98 -17.14 -20.36 8.00
CA VAL A 98 -16.14 -19.97 6.98
C VAL A 98 -15.98 -18.47 6.89
N ASP A 99 -17.05 -17.69 6.74
CA ASP A 99 -16.98 -16.24 6.59
C ASP A 99 -16.54 -15.54 7.88
N THR A 100 -17.02 -16.01 9.04
CA THR A 100 -16.60 -15.43 10.33
C THR A 100 -15.14 -15.71 10.62
N ALA A 101 -14.67 -16.93 10.38
CA ALA A 101 -13.25 -17.28 10.51
C ALA A 101 -12.39 -16.53 9.49
N TYR A 102 -12.92 -16.28 8.29
CA TYR A 102 -12.22 -15.51 7.27
C TYR A 102 -12.04 -14.04 7.69
N GLY A 103 -13.08 -13.43 8.26
CA GLY A 103 -12.97 -12.09 8.87
C GLY A 103 -11.94 -12.04 9.99
N TYR A 104 -11.83 -13.11 10.79
CA TYR A 104 -10.82 -13.23 11.82
C TYR A 104 -9.40 -13.43 11.26
N GLN A 105 -9.22 -14.23 10.19
CA GLN A 105 -7.93 -14.33 9.48
C GLN A 105 -7.52 -13.01 8.84
N LEU A 106 -8.47 -12.28 8.24
CA LEU A 106 -8.24 -10.93 7.69
C LEU A 106 -7.80 -9.96 8.77
N LYS A 107 -8.39 -10.01 9.98
CA LYS A 107 -7.92 -9.22 11.13
C LYS A 107 -6.46 -9.53 11.45
N GLN A 108 -6.09 -10.81 11.52
CA GLN A 108 -4.69 -11.21 11.77
C GLN A 108 -3.74 -10.68 10.69
N ALA A 109 -4.12 -10.79 9.41
CA ALA A 109 -3.34 -10.25 8.29
C ALA A 109 -3.23 -8.73 8.34
N ASN A 110 -4.32 -8.04 8.67
CA ASN A 110 -4.37 -6.59 8.80
C ASN A 110 -3.50 -6.07 9.94
N ASP A 111 -3.40 -6.79 11.05
CA ASP A 111 -2.52 -6.43 12.16
C ASP A 111 -1.03 -6.42 11.74
N ILE A 112 -0.65 -7.30 10.81
CA ILE A 112 0.68 -7.29 10.18
C ILE A 112 0.80 -6.08 9.23
N LEU A 113 -0.18 -5.87 8.35
CA LEU A 113 -0.15 -4.78 7.37
C LEU A 113 -0.17 -3.40 8.04
N ARG A 114 -0.91 -3.21 9.14
CA ARG A 114 -0.91 -1.97 9.95
C ARG A 114 0.50 -1.62 10.44
N LYS A 115 1.23 -2.61 10.95
CA LYS A 115 2.63 -2.42 11.39
C LYS A 115 3.55 -2.06 10.22
N ASP A 116 3.39 -2.74 9.09
CA ASP A 116 4.21 -2.47 7.90
C ASP A 116 3.93 -1.09 7.29
N LEU A 117 2.67 -0.69 7.21
CA LEU A 117 2.27 0.64 6.71
C LEU A 117 2.83 1.76 7.57
N ARG A 118 2.73 1.64 8.90
CA ARG A 118 3.30 2.62 9.84
C ARG A 118 4.82 2.68 9.70
N ARG A 119 5.49 1.52 9.71
CA ARG A 119 6.95 1.46 9.51
C ARG A 119 7.38 2.09 8.20
N PHE A 120 6.65 1.86 7.12
CA PHE A 120 6.95 2.45 5.82
C PHE A 120 6.75 3.97 5.85
N LEU A 121 5.69 4.46 6.49
CA LEU A 121 5.46 5.88 6.69
C LEU A 121 6.62 6.54 7.46
N ASP A 122 7.09 5.91 8.55
CA ASP A 122 8.21 6.40 9.37
C ASP A 122 9.51 6.49 8.57
N ILE A 123 9.77 5.51 7.69
CA ILE A 123 10.94 5.53 6.80
C ILE A 123 10.86 6.72 5.84
N ILE A 124 9.71 6.97 5.23
CA ILE A 124 9.52 8.10 4.32
C ILE A 124 9.69 9.41 5.08
N GLN A 125 9.12 9.53 6.28
CA GLN A 125 9.27 10.71 7.15
C GLN A 125 10.74 11.01 7.43
N GLN A 126 11.50 10.02 7.90
CA GLN A 126 12.92 10.19 8.19
C GLN A 126 13.71 10.65 6.96
N LYS A 127 13.45 10.05 5.80
CA LYS A 127 14.12 10.43 4.55
C LYS A 127 13.71 11.81 4.05
N ALA A 128 12.45 12.20 4.23
CA ALA A 128 11.99 13.54 3.89
C ALA A 128 12.71 14.61 4.74
N LEU A 129 12.85 14.39 6.04
CA LEU A 129 13.56 15.29 6.95
C LEU A 129 15.06 15.33 6.66
N GLU A 130 15.69 14.16 6.40
CA GLU A 130 17.12 14.06 6.04
C GLU A 130 17.46 14.91 4.80
N HIS A 131 16.55 14.93 3.82
CA HIS A 131 16.76 15.61 2.55
C HIS A 131 15.92 16.89 2.38
N LYS A 132 15.43 17.48 3.48
CA LYS A 132 14.57 18.67 3.48
C LYS A 132 15.13 19.77 2.61
N TYR A 133 16.43 20.03 2.68
CA TYR A 133 17.13 21.06 1.95
C TYR A 133 18.07 20.55 0.84
N THR A 134 17.99 19.27 0.50
CA THR A 134 18.76 18.73 -0.63
C THR A 134 18.15 19.20 -1.93
N VAL A 135 18.73 20.23 -2.53
CA VAL A 135 18.23 20.87 -3.75
C VAL A 135 18.38 19.94 -4.95
N CYS A 136 17.36 19.86 -5.75
CA CYS A 136 17.35 19.10 -7.00
C CYS A 136 16.46 19.76 -8.06
N MET A 137 16.56 19.28 -9.28
CA MET A 137 15.76 19.79 -10.38
C MET A 137 14.32 19.25 -10.34
N GLY A 138 13.35 20.15 -10.32
CA GLY A 138 11.95 19.84 -10.59
C GLY A 138 11.74 19.69 -12.10
N ARG A 139 11.12 18.56 -12.51
CA ARG A 139 10.87 18.25 -13.93
C ARG A 139 9.38 18.10 -14.19
N THR A 140 8.89 18.77 -15.24
CA THR A 140 7.55 18.56 -15.80
C THR A 140 7.71 18.08 -17.24
N HIS A 141 6.91 17.13 -17.67
CA HIS A 141 7.03 16.49 -19.00
C HIS A 141 8.43 15.89 -19.29
N GLY A 142 9.22 15.61 -18.25
CA GLY A 142 10.62 15.18 -18.37
C GLY A 142 11.62 16.30 -18.62
N VAL A 143 11.17 17.56 -18.73
CA VAL A 143 11.98 18.76 -18.98
C VAL A 143 12.24 19.51 -17.67
N HIS A 144 13.40 20.16 -17.54
CA HIS A 144 13.74 21.01 -16.41
C HIS A 144 12.75 22.18 -16.29
N ALA A 145 12.15 22.31 -15.12
CA ALA A 145 11.24 23.40 -14.81
C ALA A 145 11.89 24.37 -13.81
N GLU A 146 11.75 24.11 -12.53
CA GLU A 146 12.28 24.95 -11.45
C GLU A 146 12.99 24.11 -10.38
N PRO A 147 13.93 24.70 -9.63
CA PRO A 147 14.53 24.06 -8.46
C PRO A 147 13.47 23.66 -7.42
N THR A 148 13.67 22.51 -6.82
CA THR A 148 12.91 21.98 -5.69
C THR A 148 13.86 21.29 -4.73
N THR A 149 13.33 20.58 -3.71
CA THR A 149 14.17 19.71 -2.87
C THR A 149 13.75 18.24 -2.98
N PHE A 150 14.71 17.35 -2.79
CA PHE A 150 14.43 15.92 -2.74
C PHE A 150 13.51 15.59 -1.55
N GLY A 151 13.67 16.33 -0.43
CA GLY A 151 12.78 16.23 0.72
C GLY A 151 11.32 16.56 0.39
N LEU A 152 11.03 17.56 -0.45
CA LEU A 152 9.67 17.88 -0.89
C LEU A 152 9.04 16.74 -1.72
N LYS A 153 9.82 16.05 -2.57
CA LYS A 153 9.35 14.85 -3.27
C LYS A 153 8.93 13.75 -2.27
N LEU A 154 9.74 13.52 -1.25
CA LEU A 154 9.45 12.54 -0.19
C LEU A 154 8.30 12.98 0.74
N ALA A 155 8.17 14.28 1.02
CA ALA A 155 7.05 14.83 1.78
C ALA A 155 5.69 14.61 1.07
N LEU A 156 5.68 14.67 -0.28
CA LEU A 156 4.50 14.31 -1.06
C LEU A 156 4.15 12.82 -0.88
N TRP A 157 5.14 11.91 -0.87
CA TRP A 157 4.92 10.48 -0.63
C TRP A 157 4.40 10.24 0.80
N TYR A 158 4.96 10.93 1.78
CA TYR A 158 4.49 10.89 3.17
C TYR A 158 3.01 11.26 3.28
N SER A 159 2.62 12.39 2.70
CA SER A 159 1.23 12.85 2.69
C SER A 159 0.29 11.85 1.99
N GLU A 160 0.72 11.24 0.90
CA GLU A 160 -0.03 10.20 0.18
C GLU A 160 -0.19 8.93 1.00
N MET A 161 0.87 8.50 1.69
CA MET A 161 0.81 7.31 2.54
C MET A 161 -0.06 7.52 3.79
N LYS A 162 -0.11 8.70 4.37
CA LYS A 162 -1.09 9.03 5.44
C LYS A 162 -2.52 8.76 4.98
N ARG A 163 -2.91 9.29 3.81
CA ARG A 163 -4.23 9.04 3.23
C ARG A 163 -4.48 7.56 2.91
N ASN A 164 -3.44 6.82 2.50
CA ASN A 164 -3.54 5.39 2.24
C ASN A 164 -3.75 4.58 3.52
N ILE A 165 -3.12 4.96 4.63
CA ILE A 165 -3.34 4.36 5.95
C ILE A 165 -4.80 4.58 6.41
N GLU A 166 -5.34 5.79 6.26
CA GLU A 166 -6.74 6.10 6.58
C GLU A 166 -7.72 5.24 5.76
N ARG A 167 -7.48 5.11 4.44
CA ARG A 167 -8.27 4.23 3.57
C ARG A 167 -8.19 2.77 4.00
N PHE A 168 -6.97 2.31 4.33
CA PHE A 168 -6.73 0.95 4.77
C PHE A 168 -7.48 0.63 6.06
N GLU A 169 -7.43 1.50 7.06
CA GLU A 169 -8.15 1.29 8.33
C GLU A 169 -9.67 1.18 8.11
N ARG A 170 -10.23 2.05 7.27
CA ARG A 170 -11.66 1.97 6.93
C ARG A 170 -12.02 0.66 6.21
N ALA A 171 -11.25 0.28 5.20
CA ALA A 171 -11.49 -0.94 4.43
C ALA A 171 -11.25 -2.20 5.27
N ALA A 172 -10.22 -2.21 6.11
CA ALA A 172 -9.92 -3.28 7.04
C ALA A 172 -11.09 -3.52 8.02
N GLN A 173 -11.63 -2.45 8.61
CA GLN A 173 -12.81 -2.54 9.46
C GLN A 173 -14.02 -3.14 8.73
N GLY A 174 -14.13 -2.94 7.41
CA GLY A 174 -15.18 -3.52 6.60
C GLY A 174 -15.13 -5.04 6.54
N VAL A 175 -13.94 -5.61 6.39
CA VAL A 175 -13.72 -7.07 6.25
C VAL A 175 -13.42 -7.77 7.57
N GLU A 176 -13.06 -7.07 8.64
CA GLU A 176 -12.94 -7.60 9.99
C GLU A 176 -14.33 -7.78 10.60
N ALA A 177 -15.13 -8.60 9.95
CA ALA A 177 -16.54 -8.82 10.26
C ALA A 177 -16.88 -10.31 10.24
N GLY A 178 -17.91 -10.68 11.00
CA GLY A 178 -18.46 -12.04 11.03
C GLY A 178 -19.96 -12.02 10.84
N LYS A 179 -20.48 -13.17 10.48
CA LYS A 179 -21.91 -13.45 10.39
C LYS A 179 -22.20 -14.85 10.96
N ILE A 180 -23.18 -14.94 11.84
CA ILE A 180 -23.72 -16.21 12.35
C ILE A 180 -25.24 -16.09 12.30
N SER A 181 -25.76 -16.06 11.09
CA SER A 181 -27.16 -15.71 10.77
C SER A 181 -27.92 -16.82 10.05
N GLY A 182 -27.27 -18.00 9.88
CA GLY A 182 -27.86 -19.15 9.23
C GLY A 182 -27.81 -19.11 7.70
N ALA A 183 -28.55 -20.05 7.10
CA ALA A 183 -28.46 -20.37 5.68
C ALA A 183 -28.82 -19.23 4.70
N VAL A 184 -29.62 -18.26 5.13
CA VAL A 184 -30.09 -17.14 4.30
C VAL A 184 -30.12 -15.81 5.06
N GLY A 185 -29.47 -15.72 6.22
CA GLY A 185 -29.36 -14.48 6.98
C GLY A 185 -30.53 -14.12 7.89
N THR A 186 -31.47 -15.05 8.13
CA THR A 186 -32.71 -14.79 8.87
C THR A 186 -32.66 -15.13 10.36
N PHE A 187 -31.55 -15.68 10.84
CA PHE A 187 -31.41 -16.15 12.23
C PHE A 187 -32.46 -17.19 12.66
N ALA A 188 -32.95 -17.98 11.69
CA ALA A 188 -34.09 -18.89 11.96
C ALA A 188 -33.77 -19.95 13.03
N ASN A 189 -32.55 -20.46 13.08
CA ASN A 189 -32.13 -21.53 13.99
C ASN A 189 -31.09 -21.08 15.01
N ILE A 190 -30.72 -19.80 15.05
CA ILE A 190 -29.66 -19.28 15.91
C ILE A 190 -30.00 -17.84 16.30
N PRO A 191 -29.99 -17.48 17.58
CA PRO A 191 -30.28 -16.11 17.98
C PRO A 191 -29.10 -15.15 17.70
N THR A 192 -29.41 -13.88 17.48
CA THR A 192 -28.43 -12.82 17.22
C THR A 192 -27.36 -12.65 18.32
N SER A 193 -27.69 -13.08 19.55
CA SER A 193 -26.75 -13.05 20.70
C SER A 193 -25.55 -13.99 20.51
N VAL A 194 -25.72 -15.09 19.78
CA VAL A 194 -24.60 -16.00 19.45
C VAL A 194 -23.60 -15.30 18.53
N GLU A 195 -24.07 -14.64 17.48
CA GLU A 195 -23.22 -13.83 16.60
C GLU A 195 -22.48 -12.74 17.37
N ALA A 196 -23.21 -11.98 18.20
CA ALA A 196 -22.61 -10.93 19.02
C ALA A 196 -21.51 -11.46 19.96
N TYR A 197 -21.76 -12.63 20.59
CA TYR A 197 -20.80 -13.28 21.47
C TYR A 197 -19.53 -13.69 20.72
N VAL A 198 -19.68 -14.42 19.63
CA VAL A 198 -18.56 -14.94 18.82
C VAL A 198 -17.73 -13.80 18.25
N CYS A 199 -18.37 -12.83 17.59
CA CYS A 199 -17.70 -11.68 17.03
C CYS A 199 -16.96 -10.85 18.10
N GLY A 200 -17.61 -10.66 19.27
CA GLY A 200 -17.00 -9.96 20.41
C GLY A 200 -15.72 -10.65 20.92
N LYS A 201 -15.75 -11.98 21.05
CA LYS A 201 -14.57 -12.77 21.46
C LYS A 201 -13.42 -12.72 20.44
N LEU A 202 -13.74 -12.76 19.16
CA LEU A 202 -12.77 -12.64 18.07
C LEU A 202 -12.30 -11.20 17.82
N GLN A 203 -12.93 -10.21 18.47
CA GLN A 203 -12.68 -8.77 18.28
C GLN A 203 -12.86 -8.35 16.81
N ILE A 204 -13.91 -8.87 16.17
CA ILE A 204 -14.40 -8.48 14.85
C ILE A 204 -15.83 -7.94 14.99
N ARG A 205 -16.36 -7.27 13.97
CA ARG A 205 -17.71 -6.72 14.04
C ARG A 205 -18.75 -7.79 13.65
N PRO A 206 -19.87 -7.92 14.35
CA PRO A 206 -21.04 -8.56 13.77
C PRO A 206 -21.55 -7.69 12.62
N GLN A 207 -21.89 -8.31 11.48
CA GLN A 207 -22.45 -7.57 10.35
C GLN A 207 -23.92 -7.22 10.61
N GLU A 208 -24.33 -6.00 10.24
CA GLU A 208 -25.70 -5.53 10.48
C GLU A 208 -26.77 -6.40 9.78
N ILE A 209 -26.44 -6.86 8.58
CA ILE A 209 -27.25 -7.76 7.77
C ILE A 209 -26.36 -8.59 6.85
N SER A 210 -26.75 -9.82 6.61
CA SER A 210 -26.10 -10.72 5.68
C SER A 210 -27.11 -11.59 4.95
N THR A 211 -26.68 -12.28 3.92
CA THR A 211 -27.39 -13.41 3.32
C THR A 211 -26.81 -14.71 3.90
N GLN A 212 -26.55 -15.73 3.10
CA GLN A 212 -25.74 -16.87 3.56
C GLN A 212 -24.29 -16.44 3.82
N ILE A 213 -23.85 -15.34 3.23
CA ILE A 213 -22.49 -14.79 3.33
C ILE A 213 -22.51 -13.30 3.68
N LEU A 214 -21.36 -12.76 4.05
CA LEU A 214 -21.11 -11.33 4.08
C LEU A 214 -21.20 -10.73 2.66
N SER A 215 -21.64 -9.49 2.52
CA SER A 215 -21.68 -8.83 1.21
C SER A 215 -20.27 -8.63 0.66
N ARG A 216 -20.06 -8.97 -0.61
CA ARG A 216 -18.72 -9.00 -1.23
C ARG A 216 -18.21 -7.64 -1.71
N ASP A 217 -19.05 -6.60 -1.67
CA ASP A 217 -18.61 -5.22 -1.84
C ASP A 217 -17.59 -4.79 -0.78
N LEU A 218 -17.69 -5.31 0.45
CA LEU A 218 -16.72 -5.11 1.52
C LEU A 218 -15.33 -5.63 1.14
N HIS A 219 -15.26 -6.83 0.57
CA HIS A 219 -14.03 -7.43 0.10
C HIS A 219 -13.49 -6.74 -1.14
N ALA A 220 -14.37 -6.26 -2.03
CA ALA A 220 -13.99 -5.48 -3.20
C ALA A 220 -13.38 -4.12 -2.81
N ASP A 221 -13.96 -3.38 -1.84
CA ASP A 221 -13.38 -2.14 -1.29
C ASP A 221 -12.01 -2.40 -0.66
N TYR A 222 -11.88 -3.51 0.09
CA TYR A 222 -10.61 -3.89 0.70
C TYR A 222 -9.51 -4.17 -0.32
N ILE A 223 -9.77 -5.00 -1.34
CA ILE A 223 -8.78 -5.30 -2.39
C ILE A 223 -8.48 -4.07 -3.23
N SER A 224 -9.48 -3.21 -3.50
CA SER A 224 -9.27 -1.92 -4.19
C SER A 224 -8.35 -0.99 -3.42
N THR A 225 -8.51 -0.95 -2.11
CA THR A 225 -7.62 -0.17 -1.23
C THR A 225 -6.20 -0.71 -1.25
N ILE A 226 -6.00 -2.03 -1.17
CA ILE A 226 -4.69 -2.67 -1.30
C ILE A 226 -4.07 -2.36 -2.67
N ALA A 227 -4.86 -2.41 -3.75
CA ALA A 227 -4.41 -2.07 -5.11
C ALA A 227 -3.99 -0.61 -5.24
N LEU A 228 -4.68 0.32 -4.59
CA LEU A 228 -4.31 1.73 -4.57
C LEU A 228 -3.00 1.97 -3.81
N ILE A 229 -2.79 1.31 -2.67
CA ILE A 229 -1.52 1.37 -1.92
C ILE A 229 -0.37 0.83 -2.77
N ALA A 230 -0.56 -0.32 -3.42
CA ALA A 230 0.43 -0.90 -4.33
C ALA A 230 0.74 0.04 -5.51
N THR A 231 -0.25 0.76 -6.01
CA THR A 231 -0.09 1.76 -7.08
C THR A 231 0.70 2.98 -6.60
N SER A 232 0.52 3.41 -5.34
CA SER A 232 1.37 4.45 -4.74
C SER A 232 2.83 4.00 -4.64
N ILE A 233 3.09 2.76 -4.21
CA ILE A 233 4.44 2.17 -4.18
C ILE A 233 5.05 2.12 -5.59
N GLU A 234 4.27 1.73 -6.61
CA GLU A 234 4.72 1.74 -8.01
C GLU A 234 5.09 3.16 -8.48
N LYS A 235 4.28 4.17 -8.14
CA LYS A 235 4.58 5.57 -8.45
C LYS A 235 5.91 6.01 -7.83
N PHE A 236 6.15 5.69 -6.56
CA PHE A 236 7.40 6.03 -5.87
C PHE A 236 8.60 5.28 -6.49
N ALA A 237 8.42 4.01 -6.79
CA ALA A 237 9.43 3.21 -7.48
C ALA A 237 9.75 3.73 -8.89
N THR A 238 8.76 4.25 -9.59
CA THR A 238 8.93 4.87 -10.92
C THR A 238 9.75 6.15 -10.84
N GLU A 239 9.55 6.97 -9.82
CA GLU A 239 10.39 8.16 -9.57
C GLU A 239 11.86 7.75 -9.31
N ILE A 240 12.10 6.77 -8.42
CA ILE A 240 13.47 6.25 -8.17
C ILE A 240 14.11 5.77 -9.47
N ARG A 241 13.40 4.99 -10.28
CA ARG A 241 13.89 4.51 -11.59
C ARG A 241 14.23 5.67 -12.51
N GLY A 242 13.41 6.71 -12.53
CA GLY A 242 13.66 7.95 -13.30
C GLY A 242 14.91 8.69 -12.85
N LEU A 243 15.12 8.80 -11.54
CA LEU A 243 16.28 9.47 -10.95
C LEU A 243 17.57 8.64 -11.04
N GLN A 244 17.47 7.31 -11.21
CA GLN A 244 18.63 6.41 -11.37
C GLN A 244 19.10 6.24 -12.81
N LYS A 245 18.41 6.80 -13.81
CA LYS A 245 18.86 6.76 -15.21
C LYS A 245 20.29 7.27 -15.35
N SER A 246 21.03 6.76 -16.33
CA SER A 246 22.43 7.14 -16.60
C SER A 246 22.60 8.64 -16.77
N GLU A 247 21.65 9.29 -17.45
CA GLU A 247 21.66 10.73 -17.74
C GLU A 247 21.38 11.55 -16.46
N THR A 248 20.48 11.09 -15.61
CA THR A 248 20.05 11.75 -14.37
C THR A 248 21.01 11.46 -13.22
N ARG A 249 21.08 10.21 -12.79
CA ARG A 249 21.95 9.68 -11.73
C ARG A 249 21.94 10.50 -10.44
N GLU A 250 20.77 10.89 -9.99
CA GLU A 250 20.57 11.69 -8.77
C GLU A 250 20.38 10.82 -7.52
N VAL A 251 19.89 9.58 -7.72
CA VAL A 251 19.78 8.56 -6.68
C VAL A 251 20.20 7.19 -7.23
N GLU A 252 20.45 6.23 -6.33
CA GLU A 252 20.75 4.84 -6.69
C GLU A 252 20.23 3.91 -5.59
N GLU A 253 19.57 2.80 -5.95
CA GLU A 253 19.30 1.72 -5.01
C GLU A 253 20.61 1.25 -4.38
N TYR A 254 20.58 0.99 -3.06
CA TYR A 254 21.78 0.51 -2.37
C TYR A 254 22.33 -0.77 -3.01
N PHE A 255 23.59 -0.74 -3.34
CA PHE A 255 24.30 -1.84 -3.95
C PHE A 255 25.29 -2.46 -2.96
N ALA A 256 24.96 -3.66 -2.46
CA ALA A 256 25.75 -4.32 -1.43
C ALA A 256 27.12 -4.79 -1.98
N LYS A 257 28.12 -4.85 -1.11
CA LYS A 257 29.44 -5.40 -1.46
C LYS A 257 29.27 -6.86 -1.92
N GLY A 258 29.74 -7.16 -3.12
CA GLY A 258 29.63 -8.50 -3.73
C GLY A 258 28.35 -8.75 -4.53
N GLN A 259 27.38 -7.83 -4.51
CA GLN A 259 26.19 -7.92 -5.35
C GLN A 259 26.58 -7.81 -6.84
N LYS A 260 25.86 -8.52 -7.71
CA LYS A 260 26.02 -8.44 -9.16
C LYS A 260 24.86 -7.63 -9.74
N GLY A 261 25.16 -6.57 -10.48
CA GLY A 261 24.16 -5.69 -11.10
C GLY A 261 23.73 -6.13 -12.49
N SER A 262 24.61 -6.89 -13.18
CA SER A 262 24.38 -7.39 -14.53
C SER A 262 25.19 -8.67 -14.73
N SER A 263 24.68 -9.58 -15.54
CA SER A 263 25.40 -10.81 -15.92
C SER A 263 26.51 -10.55 -16.93
N ALA A 264 26.43 -9.44 -17.71
CA ALA A 264 27.35 -9.15 -18.81
C ALA A 264 28.21 -7.89 -18.55
N MET A 265 27.68 -6.89 -17.84
CA MET A 265 28.35 -5.58 -17.67
C MET A 265 28.60 -5.27 -16.20
N PRO A 266 29.84 -5.40 -15.69
CA PRO A 266 30.14 -5.27 -14.25
C PRO A 266 29.80 -3.90 -13.63
N HIS A 267 29.80 -2.83 -14.44
CA HIS A 267 29.52 -1.47 -13.99
C HIS A 267 28.01 -1.15 -13.90
N LYS A 268 27.14 -1.99 -14.49
CA LYS A 268 25.71 -1.70 -14.64
C LYS A 268 24.95 -2.06 -13.37
N ARG A 269 24.40 -1.05 -12.70
CA ARG A 269 23.58 -1.19 -11.49
C ARG A 269 22.12 -0.86 -11.83
N ASN A 270 21.31 -1.90 -11.96
CA ASN A 270 19.90 -1.77 -12.35
C ASN A 270 19.02 -1.53 -11.12
N PRO A 271 17.96 -0.71 -11.21
CA PRO A 271 16.97 -0.52 -10.14
C PRO A 271 15.98 -1.69 -10.07
N ILE A 272 16.51 -2.92 -9.90
CA ILE A 272 15.71 -4.17 -9.97
C ILE A 272 14.63 -4.22 -8.88
N GLY A 273 14.92 -3.66 -7.70
CA GLY A 273 13.95 -3.62 -6.62
C GLY A 273 12.74 -2.76 -6.97
N SER A 274 12.95 -1.58 -7.51
CA SER A 274 11.89 -0.67 -7.96
C SER A 274 11.13 -1.23 -9.19
N GLU A 275 11.82 -1.90 -10.12
CA GLU A 275 11.17 -2.59 -11.23
C GLU A 275 10.27 -3.74 -10.75
N ASN A 276 10.71 -4.49 -9.74
CA ASN A 276 9.93 -5.54 -9.10
C ASN A 276 8.64 -4.98 -8.47
N MET A 277 8.71 -3.83 -7.77
CA MET A 277 7.53 -3.18 -7.22
C MET A 277 6.50 -2.81 -8.30
N ALA A 278 6.96 -2.25 -9.42
CA ALA A 278 6.10 -1.93 -10.55
C ALA A 278 5.43 -3.17 -11.16
N GLY A 279 6.13 -4.29 -11.22
CA GLY A 279 5.58 -5.57 -11.69
C GLY A 279 4.50 -6.13 -10.76
N LEU A 280 4.77 -6.18 -9.45
CA LEU A 280 3.84 -6.75 -8.46
C LEU A 280 2.56 -5.93 -8.28
N SER A 281 2.64 -4.62 -8.41
CA SER A 281 1.48 -3.72 -8.38
C SER A 281 0.45 -4.07 -9.47
N ARG A 282 0.90 -4.52 -10.65
CA ARG A 282 0.01 -4.97 -11.75
C ARG A 282 -0.79 -6.20 -11.38
N VAL A 283 -0.17 -7.15 -10.64
CA VAL A 283 -0.83 -8.37 -10.18
C VAL A 283 -1.97 -8.02 -9.22
N ILE A 284 -1.70 -7.16 -8.23
CA ILE A 284 -2.72 -6.74 -7.26
C ILE A 284 -3.88 -6.00 -7.95
N ARG A 285 -3.61 -5.15 -8.96
CA ARG A 285 -4.69 -4.52 -9.75
C ARG A 285 -5.53 -5.54 -10.52
N GLY A 286 -4.95 -6.63 -10.98
CA GLY A 286 -5.71 -7.75 -11.56
C GLY A 286 -6.65 -8.40 -10.53
N HIS A 287 -6.19 -8.59 -9.30
CA HIS A 287 -7.00 -9.11 -8.20
C HIS A 287 -8.19 -8.19 -7.86
N MET A 288 -8.02 -6.86 -7.93
CA MET A 288 -9.08 -5.89 -7.74
C MET A 288 -10.23 -6.11 -8.75
N VAL A 289 -9.93 -6.32 -10.02
CA VAL A 289 -10.94 -6.61 -11.04
C VAL A 289 -11.71 -7.89 -10.69
N THR A 290 -11.00 -8.96 -10.30
CA THR A 290 -11.63 -10.21 -9.88
C THR A 290 -12.52 -10.03 -8.65
N ALA A 291 -12.11 -9.18 -7.69
CA ALA A 291 -12.91 -8.88 -6.50
C ALA A 291 -14.24 -8.17 -6.84
N TYR A 292 -14.25 -7.28 -7.84
CA TYR A 292 -15.49 -6.66 -8.31
C TYR A 292 -16.44 -7.66 -8.94
N GLU A 293 -15.94 -8.64 -9.70
CA GLU A 293 -16.77 -9.71 -10.28
C GLU A 293 -17.42 -10.59 -9.20
N ASN A 294 -16.83 -10.72 -8.02
CA ASN A 294 -17.35 -11.47 -6.89
C ASN A 294 -18.52 -10.77 -6.15
N VAL A 295 -18.80 -9.52 -6.45
CA VAL A 295 -19.94 -8.78 -5.84
C VAL A 295 -21.27 -9.29 -6.39
N ASN A 296 -21.32 -9.63 -7.67
CA ASN A 296 -22.53 -10.04 -8.36
C ASN A 296 -22.76 -11.55 -8.26
N LEU A 297 -23.46 -11.98 -7.22
CA LEU A 297 -23.80 -13.36 -6.96
C LEU A 297 -25.31 -13.62 -7.15
N TRP A 298 -25.69 -14.88 -7.38
CA TRP A 298 -27.09 -15.26 -7.50
C TRP A 298 -27.76 -15.37 -6.14
N HIS A 299 -28.90 -14.71 -6.01
CA HIS A 299 -29.78 -14.78 -4.83
C HIS A 299 -29.02 -14.52 -3.51
N GLU A 300 -29.25 -15.33 -2.48
CA GLU A 300 -28.61 -15.22 -1.17
C GLU A 300 -27.14 -15.73 -1.18
N ARG A 301 -26.73 -16.47 -2.20
CA ARG A 301 -25.35 -16.87 -2.53
C ARG A 301 -25.33 -17.91 -3.65
N ASP A 302 -24.37 -17.81 -4.57
CA ASP A 302 -23.75 -18.94 -5.25
C ASP A 302 -22.29 -19.08 -4.81
N ILE A 303 -21.58 -20.16 -5.20
CA ILE A 303 -20.23 -20.45 -4.70
C ILE A 303 -19.11 -19.94 -5.63
N SER A 304 -19.43 -19.20 -6.70
CA SER A 304 -18.44 -18.76 -7.70
C SER A 304 -17.35 -17.86 -7.10
N HIS A 305 -17.70 -17.03 -6.10
CA HIS A 305 -16.73 -16.18 -5.39
C HIS A 305 -15.63 -16.97 -4.68
N SER A 306 -15.97 -18.15 -4.13
CA SER A 306 -15.10 -18.88 -3.21
C SER A 306 -13.77 -19.30 -3.82
N SER A 307 -13.80 -19.85 -5.05
CA SER A 307 -12.58 -20.27 -5.75
C SER A 307 -11.64 -19.07 -6.07
N ALA A 308 -12.21 -17.94 -6.43
CA ALA A 308 -11.46 -16.72 -6.71
C ALA A 308 -10.85 -16.11 -5.42
N GLU A 309 -11.64 -16.01 -4.35
CA GLU A 309 -11.22 -15.43 -3.07
C GLU A 309 -10.09 -16.21 -2.40
N ARG A 310 -10.08 -17.54 -2.51
CA ARG A 310 -8.98 -18.39 -2.03
C ARG A 310 -7.62 -18.05 -2.66
N ILE A 311 -7.61 -17.35 -3.79
CA ILE A 311 -6.40 -16.90 -4.49
C ILE A 311 -6.16 -15.42 -4.22
N ILE A 312 -7.13 -14.55 -4.59
CA ILE A 312 -6.88 -13.13 -4.69
C ILE A 312 -6.64 -12.44 -3.34
N ILE A 313 -7.30 -12.88 -2.27
CA ILE A 313 -7.18 -12.24 -0.96
C ILE A 313 -5.87 -12.62 -0.26
N PRO A 314 -5.51 -13.91 -0.11
CA PRO A 314 -4.19 -14.27 0.41
C PRO A 314 -3.06 -13.65 -0.41
N ASP A 315 -3.12 -13.75 -1.73
CA ASP A 315 -2.07 -13.25 -2.60
C ASP A 315 -1.93 -11.73 -2.54
N SER A 316 -3.02 -10.97 -2.44
CA SER A 316 -2.97 -9.51 -2.33
C SER A 316 -2.34 -9.05 -1.02
N THR A 317 -2.69 -9.69 0.11
CA THR A 317 -2.13 -9.35 1.42
C THR A 317 -0.65 -9.76 1.54
N ILE A 318 -0.30 -10.94 1.02
CA ILE A 318 1.09 -11.43 0.94
C ILE A 318 1.94 -10.47 0.10
N LEU A 319 1.46 -10.09 -1.08
CA LEU A 319 2.19 -9.18 -1.96
C LEU A 319 2.35 -7.80 -1.34
N LEU A 320 1.30 -7.23 -0.74
CA LEU A 320 1.40 -5.93 -0.08
C LEU A 320 2.40 -5.97 1.09
N ASN A 321 2.36 -7.02 1.94
CA ASN A 321 3.34 -7.22 3.02
C ASN A 321 4.77 -7.27 2.45
N TYR A 322 5.00 -8.02 1.37
CA TYR A 322 6.31 -8.08 0.72
C TYR A 322 6.73 -6.72 0.15
N MET A 323 5.84 -6.02 -0.57
CA MET A 323 6.12 -4.74 -1.20
C MET A 323 6.49 -3.66 -0.19
N LEU A 324 5.72 -3.52 0.89
CA LEU A 324 5.98 -2.54 1.96
C LEU A 324 7.34 -2.79 2.61
N ASN A 325 7.68 -4.05 2.88
CA ASN A 325 8.95 -4.42 3.48
C ASN A 325 10.13 -4.24 2.52
N ARG A 326 10.00 -4.72 1.28
CA ARG A 326 11.06 -4.64 0.27
C ARG A 326 11.35 -3.20 -0.11
N PHE A 327 10.30 -2.45 -0.44
CA PHE A 327 10.44 -1.06 -0.89
C PHE A 327 10.83 -0.13 0.27
N GLY A 328 10.32 -0.38 1.48
CA GLY A 328 10.77 0.33 2.67
C GLY A 328 12.30 0.21 2.88
N ASN A 329 12.85 -0.99 2.69
CA ASN A 329 14.29 -1.19 2.77
C ASN A 329 15.05 -0.48 1.63
N ILE A 330 14.48 -0.39 0.43
CA ILE A 330 15.08 0.37 -0.69
C ILE A 330 15.14 1.85 -0.33
N VAL A 331 14.03 2.44 0.08
CA VAL A 331 13.95 3.87 0.46
C VAL A 331 14.88 4.19 1.63
N LYS A 332 14.88 3.34 2.66
CA LYS A 332 15.74 3.51 3.84
C LYS A 332 17.22 3.59 3.48
N ASN A 333 17.67 2.76 2.55
CA ASN A 333 19.09 2.62 2.18
C ASN A 333 19.41 3.30 0.83
N LEU A 334 18.53 4.16 0.32
CA LEU A 334 18.73 4.85 -0.93
C LEU A 334 20.00 5.71 -0.87
N THR A 335 20.88 5.56 -1.86
CA THR A 335 22.03 6.44 -2.03
C THR A 335 21.58 7.67 -2.79
N VAL A 336 21.78 8.85 -2.21
CA VAL A 336 21.45 10.16 -2.81
C VAL A 336 22.74 10.88 -3.17
N PHE A 337 22.78 11.55 -4.32
CA PHE A 337 23.95 12.28 -4.83
C PHE A 337 23.63 13.79 -4.94
N PRO A 338 23.73 14.57 -3.83
CA PRO A 338 23.41 15.99 -3.83
C PRO A 338 24.23 16.80 -4.83
N ASP A 339 25.52 16.52 -4.96
CA ASP A 339 26.40 17.21 -5.91
C ASP A 339 25.99 16.96 -7.36
N ARG A 340 25.47 15.76 -7.65
CA ARG A 340 24.94 15.45 -8.98
C ARG A 340 23.63 16.15 -9.24
N MET A 341 22.78 16.28 -8.22
CA MET A 341 21.53 17.04 -8.29
C MET A 341 21.80 18.51 -8.64
N LEU A 342 22.76 19.15 -7.96
CA LEU A 342 23.18 20.51 -8.25
C LEU A 342 23.75 20.63 -9.67
N LYS A 343 24.67 19.75 -10.05
CA LYS A 343 25.23 19.74 -11.41
C LYS A 343 24.18 19.59 -12.50
N ASN A 344 23.14 18.80 -12.27
CA ASN A 344 22.06 18.64 -13.25
C ASN A 344 21.24 19.92 -13.43
N MET A 345 21.18 20.82 -12.45
CA MET A 345 20.51 22.12 -12.60
C MET A 345 21.18 23.00 -13.66
N ASP A 346 22.50 22.87 -13.82
CA ASP A 346 23.27 23.65 -14.80
C ASP A 346 23.16 23.09 -16.23
N ALA A 347 22.57 21.91 -16.41
CA ALA A 347 22.50 21.23 -17.71
C ALA A 347 21.70 21.99 -18.79
N THR A 348 20.93 23.00 -18.40
CA THR A 348 20.19 23.90 -19.29
C THR A 348 20.73 25.32 -19.27
N PHE A 349 22.03 25.48 -19.02
CA PHE A 349 22.76 26.75 -19.12
C PHE A 349 22.16 27.92 -18.28
N GLY A 350 21.42 27.60 -17.21
CA GLY A 350 20.76 28.57 -16.35
C GLY A 350 19.38 29.06 -16.85
N LEU A 351 18.81 28.41 -17.88
CA LEU A 351 17.47 28.70 -18.38
C LEU A 351 16.35 28.55 -17.38
N ILE A 352 16.57 27.76 -16.34
CA ILE A 352 15.65 27.58 -15.21
C ILE A 352 15.33 28.88 -14.46
N TYR A 353 16.14 29.92 -14.63
CA TYR A 353 15.96 31.22 -14.00
C TYR A 353 15.24 32.23 -14.93
N SER A 354 14.89 31.86 -16.15
CA SER A 354 14.29 32.78 -17.15
C SER A 354 13.00 33.45 -16.64
N GLN A 355 12.15 32.70 -15.91
CA GLN A 355 10.95 33.30 -15.31
C GLN A 355 11.30 34.31 -14.22
N ARG A 356 12.38 34.12 -13.46
CA ARG A 356 12.82 35.11 -12.46
C ARG A 356 13.24 36.45 -13.11
N VAL A 357 14.00 36.35 -14.20
CA VAL A 357 14.40 37.52 -14.98
C VAL A 357 13.15 38.25 -15.52
N LEU A 358 12.22 37.52 -16.12
CA LEU A 358 10.96 38.02 -16.62
C LEU A 358 10.15 38.76 -15.53
N LEU A 359 9.99 38.16 -14.34
CA LEU A 359 9.27 38.77 -13.23
C LEU A 359 9.96 40.05 -12.72
N LYS A 360 11.28 40.08 -12.65
CA LYS A 360 12.05 41.26 -12.28
C LYS A 360 11.81 42.44 -13.26
N LEU A 361 11.74 42.17 -14.56
CA LEU A 361 11.41 43.16 -15.56
C LEU A 361 9.98 43.70 -15.39
N ILE A 362 9.02 42.83 -15.07
CA ILE A 362 7.64 43.28 -14.78
C ILE A 362 7.62 44.15 -13.52
N ASP A 363 8.35 43.79 -12.47
CA ASP A 363 8.47 44.60 -11.25
C ASP A 363 9.07 46.01 -11.53
N LYS A 364 9.80 46.17 -12.65
CA LYS A 364 10.34 47.44 -13.13
C LYS A 364 9.37 48.23 -14.05
N GLY A 365 8.18 47.70 -14.26
CA GLY A 365 7.11 48.41 -14.97
C GLY A 365 6.88 47.98 -16.42
N LEU A 366 7.60 46.97 -16.92
CA LEU A 366 7.32 46.40 -18.24
C LEU A 366 6.01 45.58 -18.18
N SER A 367 5.26 45.59 -19.26
CA SER A 367 4.18 44.62 -19.41
C SER A 367 4.75 43.17 -19.49
N ARG A 368 3.90 42.18 -19.28
CA ARG A 368 4.30 40.77 -19.40
C ARG A 368 4.79 40.46 -20.81
N GLU A 369 4.13 41.01 -21.82
CA GLU A 369 4.45 40.80 -23.22
C GLU A 369 5.82 41.41 -23.56
N GLU A 370 6.07 42.67 -23.15
CA GLU A 370 7.37 43.33 -23.36
C GLU A 370 8.50 42.55 -22.65
N ALA A 371 8.31 42.14 -21.40
CA ALA A 371 9.30 41.37 -20.67
C ALA A 371 9.55 40.00 -21.32
N TYR A 372 8.49 39.34 -21.84
CA TYR A 372 8.60 38.05 -22.53
C TYR A 372 9.36 38.20 -23.84
N ASP A 373 9.05 39.21 -24.65
CA ASP A 373 9.68 39.47 -25.95
C ASP A 373 11.18 39.79 -25.81
N LEU A 374 11.58 40.42 -24.69
CA LEU A 374 12.99 40.65 -24.37
C LEU A 374 13.73 39.37 -23.93
N VAL A 375 13.09 38.55 -23.11
CA VAL A 375 13.74 37.35 -22.50
C VAL A 375 13.77 36.17 -23.45
N GLN A 376 12.74 35.95 -24.27
CA GLN A 376 12.62 34.78 -25.14
C GLN A 376 13.79 34.63 -26.14
N PRO A 377 14.24 35.70 -26.87
CA PRO A 377 15.42 35.59 -27.76
C PRO A 377 16.69 35.19 -27.00
N CYS A 378 16.87 35.70 -25.78
CA CYS A 378 18.01 35.35 -24.93
C CYS A 378 17.99 33.86 -24.52
N THR A 379 16.78 33.31 -24.26
CA THR A 379 16.66 31.86 -23.94
C THR A 379 16.94 31.00 -25.17
N ALA A 380 16.49 31.39 -26.35
CA ALA A 380 16.79 30.68 -27.59
C ALA A 380 18.30 30.67 -27.87
N LEU A 381 18.95 31.83 -27.76
CA LEU A 381 20.39 31.98 -27.95
C LEU A 381 21.20 31.09 -26.95
N ALA A 382 20.80 31.08 -25.66
CA ALA A 382 21.44 30.27 -24.66
C ALA A 382 21.36 28.77 -24.99
N TRP A 383 20.23 28.32 -25.51
CA TRP A 383 19.99 26.93 -25.88
C TRP A 383 20.78 26.54 -27.13
N ASP A 384 20.66 27.36 -28.20
CA ASP A 384 21.26 27.05 -29.51
C ASP A 384 22.80 27.09 -29.47
N GLU A 385 23.37 28.06 -28.75
CA GLU A 385 24.82 28.24 -28.62
C GLU A 385 25.42 27.48 -27.40
N GLN A 386 24.60 26.84 -26.58
CA GLN A 386 25.03 26.17 -25.32
C GLN A 386 25.82 27.14 -24.42
N ARG A 387 25.36 28.35 -24.28
CA ARG A 387 25.99 29.41 -23.50
C ARG A 387 25.21 29.76 -22.26
N SER A 388 25.89 30.32 -21.27
CA SER A 388 25.29 30.81 -20.04
C SER A 388 24.19 31.82 -20.32
N PHE A 389 22.96 31.52 -19.95
CA PHE A 389 21.85 32.45 -20.04
C PHE A 389 22.12 33.73 -19.23
N ARG A 390 22.79 33.58 -18.09
CA ARG A 390 23.21 34.72 -17.27
C ARG A 390 24.15 35.66 -18.04
N GLU A 391 25.18 35.14 -18.70
CA GLU A 391 26.12 35.95 -19.50
C GLU A 391 25.43 36.68 -20.67
N ILE A 392 24.44 36.01 -21.28
CA ILE A 392 23.64 36.63 -22.35
C ILE A 392 22.83 37.79 -21.80
N ILE A 393 22.17 37.64 -20.65
CA ILE A 393 21.43 38.71 -20.00
C ILE A 393 22.34 39.85 -19.56
N GLU A 394 23.51 39.59 -18.97
CA GLU A 394 24.49 40.58 -18.55
C GLU A 394 25.00 41.47 -19.73
N ASN A 395 25.01 40.93 -20.94
CA ASN A 395 25.42 41.64 -22.14
C ASN A 395 24.23 42.22 -22.95
N HIS A 396 23.01 42.12 -22.48
CA HIS A 396 21.82 42.66 -23.16
C HIS A 396 21.52 44.08 -22.64
N GLU A 397 21.88 45.10 -23.42
CA GLU A 397 21.81 46.51 -23.01
C GLU A 397 20.43 46.93 -22.49
N GLU A 398 19.35 46.56 -23.18
CA GLU A 398 18.00 46.95 -22.81
C GLU A 398 17.57 46.28 -21.49
N ILE A 399 17.80 44.96 -21.29
CA ILE A 399 17.49 44.30 -20.05
C ILE A 399 18.28 44.88 -18.89
N MET A 400 19.56 45.15 -19.09
CA MET A 400 20.44 45.75 -18.07
C MET A 400 20.18 47.23 -17.84
N SER A 401 19.43 47.93 -18.70
CA SER A 401 18.92 49.25 -18.39
C SER A 401 17.81 49.28 -17.33
N HIS A 402 17.12 48.15 -17.15
CA HIS A 402 16.06 47.95 -16.16
C HIS A 402 16.54 47.29 -14.87
N LEU A 403 17.56 46.42 -14.92
CA LEU A 403 18.02 45.63 -13.80
C LEU A 403 19.42 46.01 -13.32
N SER A 404 19.58 46.15 -12.02
CA SER A 404 20.91 46.27 -11.41
C SER A 404 21.61 44.91 -11.35
N ALA A 405 22.94 44.92 -11.17
CA ALA A 405 23.74 43.71 -10.97
C ALA A 405 23.30 42.91 -9.73
N GLU A 406 22.82 43.56 -8.66
CA GLU A 406 22.30 42.95 -7.47
C GLU A 406 20.97 42.19 -7.74
N GLU A 407 20.07 42.86 -8.48
CA GLU A 407 18.78 42.23 -8.86
C GLU A 407 18.96 41.07 -9.82
N LEU A 408 19.96 41.11 -10.68
CA LEU A 408 20.33 40.02 -11.54
C LEU A 408 20.89 38.84 -10.70
N ASN A 409 21.77 39.11 -9.74
CA ASN A 409 22.28 38.11 -8.83
C ASN A 409 21.15 37.39 -8.05
N ASP A 410 20.15 38.17 -7.55
CA ASP A 410 18.98 37.59 -6.88
C ASP A 410 18.12 36.77 -7.86
N ALA A 411 18.03 37.14 -9.13
CA ALA A 411 17.27 36.39 -10.12
C ALA A 411 17.88 34.98 -10.38
N PHE A 412 19.19 34.83 -10.25
CA PHE A 412 19.93 33.57 -10.45
C PHE A 412 20.21 32.83 -9.16
N ASP A 413 19.55 33.17 -8.03
CA ASP A 413 19.68 32.41 -6.77
C ASP A 413 18.57 31.38 -6.64
N TYR A 414 18.94 30.09 -6.61
CA TYR A 414 17.99 29.00 -6.43
C TYR A 414 17.33 28.97 -5.05
N HIS A 415 17.90 29.62 -4.03
CA HIS A 415 17.32 29.68 -2.69
C HIS A 415 15.95 30.37 -2.70
N TYR A 416 15.69 31.25 -3.66
CA TYR A 416 14.36 31.81 -3.87
C TYR A 416 13.28 30.75 -4.06
N HIS A 417 13.56 29.68 -4.80
CA HIS A 417 12.60 28.63 -5.12
C HIS A 417 12.29 27.72 -3.94
N ILE A 418 13.20 27.63 -2.99
CA ILE A 418 13.05 26.73 -1.82
C ILE A 418 12.71 27.49 -0.52
N ARG A 419 12.46 28.80 -0.57
CA ARG A 419 12.20 29.64 0.61
C ARG A 419 10.96 29.24 1.42
N GLN A 420 10.02 28.49 0.83
CA GLN A 420 8.79 28.04 1.48
C GLN A 420 8.86 26.57 1.96
N VAL A 421 10.02 25.94 1.89
CA VAL A 421 10.17 24.52 2.25
C VAL A 421 9.73 24.24 3.67
N ASP A 422 10.09 25.09 4.64
CA ASP A 422 9.70 24.94 6.04
C ASP A 422 8.19 25.00 6.23
N GLU A 423 7.55 25.98 5.61
CA GLU A 423 6.09 26.13 5.65
C GLU A 423 5.39 24.92 5.03
N ILE A 424 5.89 24.38 3.92
CA ILE A 424 5.31 23.19 3.29
C ILE A 424 5.49 21.96 4.18
N PHE A 425 6.64 21.79 4.82
CA PHE A 425 6.89 20.69 5.77
C PHE A 425 5.95 20.79 6.97
N HIS A 426 5.79 21.99 7.54
CA HIS A 426 4.83 22.22 8.62
C HIS A 426 3.40 21.85 8.21
N ARG A 427 2.94 22.28 7.04
CA ARG A 427 1.59 21.96 6.51
C ARG A 427 1.30 20.49 6.37
N VAL A 428 2.30 19.65 6.11
CA VAL A 428 2.12 18.18 6.00
C VAL A 428 2.37 17.45 7.32
N GLY A 429 2.76 18.18 8.38
CA GLY A 429 3.07 17.63 9.71
C GLY A 429 4.42 16.92 9.75
N LEU A 430 5.44 17.51 9.14
CA LEU A 430 6.84 17.09 9.13
C LEU A 430 7.70 18.19 9.76
N ASP A 431 7.49 18.45 11.05
CA ASP A 431 8.26 19.45 11.83
C ASP A 431 9.58 18.88 12.35
#